data_94c703dbdda277d331730f5f93aa7e8c
#
_entry.id   94c703dbdda277d331730f5f93aa7e8c
#
_cell.length_a   1.000
_cell.length_b   1.000
_cell.length_c   1.000
_cell.angle_alpha   90.00
_cell.angle_beta   90.00
_cell.angle_gamma   90.00
#
_symmetry.space_group_name_H-M   'P 1'
#
loop_
_entity.id
_entity.type
_entity.pdbx_description
1 polymer ?
#
loop_
_entity_poly.entity_id
_entity_poly.type
_entity_poly.pdbx_seq_one_letter_code
_entity_poly.pdbx_strand_id
1 'polypeptide(L)'
;PLLQKISDIAPHITVNLKSYEDDHFTPSQVLSEREADLFLAALPISHPSIVTTQVAEEALVVVYAKNHPRLGSTLSFEQFFAEKHTALTSRRFGNYLFSSLVDQVLPARRVHYQSESMLNLMATASVTDLLCFTPKRLADMWAEKLGLQIQPLPFEIRSVPTFMCWHKAKQQDKGLIWLREQIEAILCANPQSI
;
A
#
# COMPACT_ATOMS: atom_id res chain seq x y z
N PRO A 1 -5.02 5.01 13.02
CA PRO A 1 -4.55 6.28 13.61
C PRO A 1 -5.34 7.50 13.10
N LEU A 2 -5.52 7.68 11.76
CA LEU A 2 -6.19 8.87 11.22
C LEU A 2 -7.64 9.02 11.71
N LEU A 3 -8.45 7.96 11.60
CA LEU A 3 -9.85 7.99 12.03
C LEU A 3 -9.99 8.29 13.52
N GLN A 4 -9.14 7.71 14.36
CA GLN A 4 -9.14 8.02 15.80
C GLN A 4 -8.87 9.51 16.01
N LYS A 5 -7.85 10.05 15.37
CA LYS A 5 -7.50 11.48 15.49
C LYS A 5 -8.62 12.40 15.00
N ILE A 6 -9.28 12.03 13.89
CA ILE A 6 -10.44 12.78 13.38
C ILE A 6 -11.60 12.72 14.38
N SER A 7 -11.91 11.57 14.93
CA SER A 7 -12.98 11.41 15.92
C SER A 7 -12.74 12.25 17.18
N ASP A 8 -11.49 12.37 17.62
CA ASP A 8 -11.14 13.14 18.81
C ASP A 8 -11.21 14.66 18.61
N ILE A 9 -10.84 15.14 17.41
CA ILE A 9 -10.71 16.57 17.11
C ILE A 9 -11.94 17.13 16.36
N ALA A 10 -12.53 16.32 15.52
CA ALA A 10 -13.62 16.71 14.61
C ALA A 10 -14.72 15.63 14.51
N PRO A 11 -15.45 15.34 15.61
CA PRO A 11 -16.37 14.20 15.72
C PRO A 11 -17.56 14.28 14.75
N HIS A 12 -17.79 15.42 14.12
CA HIS A 12 -18.87 15.59 13.12
C HIS A 12 -18.43 15.28 11.69
N ILE A 13 -17.14 14.98 11.47
CA ILE A 13 -16.65 14.64 10.13
C ILE A 13 -16.85 13.16 9.87
N THR A 14 -17.48 12.85 8.76
CA THR A 14 -17.56 11.47 8.22
C THR A 14 -16.47 11.28 7.17
N VAL A 15 -15.67 10.23 7.31
CA VAL A 15 -14.67 9.84 6.32
C VAL A 15 -15.18 8.68 5.51
N ASN A 16 -15.32 8.85 4.21
CA ASN A 16 -15.63 7.81 3.26
C ASN A 16 -14.37 7.37 2.53
N LEU A 17 -13.91 6.16 2.79
CA LEU A 17 -12.80 5.56 2.04
C LEU A 17 -13.35 4.79 0.85
N LYS A 18 -12.96 5.18 -0.36
CA LYS A 18 -13.31 4.50 -1.60
C LYS A 18 -12.07 3.88 -2.22
N SER A 19 -12.19 2.68 -2.76
CA SER A 19 -11.19 2.08 -3.64
C SER A 19 -11.59 2.36 -5.08
N TYR A 20 -10.68 2.92 -5.86
CA TYR A 20 -10.90 3.17 -7.28
C TYR A 20 -9.99 2.25 -8.09
N GLU A 21 -10.48 1.08 -8.36
CA GLU A 21 -9.82 0.10 -9.23
C GLU A 21 -10.54 -0.07 -10.58
N ASP A 22 -11.59 0.74 -10.80
CA ASP A 22 -12.38 0.68 -12.04
C ASP A 22 -11.61 1.30 -13.21
N ASP A 23 -11.52 0.53 -14.31
CA ASP A 23 -10.89 0.98 -15.56
C ASP A 23 -11.64 2.16 -16.22
N HIS A 24 -12.85 2.46 -15.77
CA HIS A 24 -13.71 3.52 -16.33
C HIS A 24 -13.41 4.91 -15.77
N PHE A 25 -12.71 5.03 -14.62
CA PHE A 25 -12.42 6.32 -14.00
C PHE A 25 -10.92 6.52 -13.80
N THR A 26 -10.41 7.64 -14.27
CA THR A 26 -9.05 8.06 -13.93
C THR A 26 -9.06 8.82 -12.60
N PRO A 27 -7.99 8.75 -11.79
CA PRO A 27 -7.91 9.54 -10.56
C PRO A 27 -8.13 11.04 -10.78
N SER A 28 -7.75 11.57 -11.94
CA SER A 28 -7.98 12.98 -12.31
C SER A 28 -9.47 13.28 -12.54
N GLN A 29 -10.23 12.37 -13.14
CA GLN A 29 -11.69 12.52 -13.29
C GLN A 29 -12.38 12.52 -11.93
N VAL A 30 -12.08 11.53 -11.08
CA VAL A 30 -12.64 11.40 -9.73
C VAL A 30 -12.46 12.68 -8.90
N LEU A 31 -11.28 13.31 -8.96
CA LEU A 31 -11.00 14.57 -8.28
C LEU A 31 -11.67 15.77 -8.96
N SER A 32 -11.77 15.80 -10.29
CA SER A 32 -12.39 16.88 -11.05
C SER A 32 -13.91 16.87 -10.93
N GLU A 33 -14.53 15.70 -10.88
CA GLU A 33 -15.97 15.50 -10.71
C GLU A 33 -16.41 15.58 -9.23
N ARG A 34 -15.46 15.82 -8.32
CA ARG A 34 -15.68 15.94 -6.87
C ARG A 34 -16.24 14.66 -6.22
N GLU A 35 -15.95 13.51 -6.77
CA GLU A 35 -16.30 12.24 -6.17
C GLU A 35 -15.39 11.87 -4.99
N ALA A 36 -14.18 12.44 -4.98
CA ALA A 36 -13.26 12.40 -3.86
C ALA A 36 -12.64 13.78 -3.61
N ASP A 37 -12.34 14.08 -2.35
CA ASP A 37 -11.65 15.30 -1.94
C ASP A 37 -10.12 15.15 -2.02
N LEU A 38 -9.62 13.96 -1.70
CA LEU A 38 -8.21 13.57 -1.75
C LEU A 38 -8.06 12.20 -2.37
N PHE A 39 -6.93 11.98 -3.03
CA PHE A 39 -6.55 10.68 -3.59
C PHE A 39 -5.13 10.33 -3.14
N LEU A 40 -4.92 9.12 -2.64
CA LEU A 40 -3.59 8.58 -2.35
C LEU A 40 -3.21 7.58 -3.44
N ALA A 41 -2.05 7.76 -4.04
CA ALA A 41 -1.58 6.98 -5.17
C ALA A 41 -0.12 6.55 -5.01
N ALA A 42 0.24 5.41 -5.58
CA ALA A 42 1.63 4.97 -5.71
C ALA A 42 2.35 5.57 -6.93
N LEU A 43 1.60 6.19 -7.84
CA LEU A 43 2.15 6.88 -9.02
C LEU A 43 1.66 8.32 -9.05
N PRO A 44 2.50 9.28 -9.51
CA PRO A 44 2.09 10.66 -9.60
C PRO A 44 1.00 10.85 -10.66
N ILE A 45 0.01 11.67 -10.36
CA ILE A 45 -1.02 12.07 -11.32
C ILE A 45 -0.54 13.32 -12.04
N SER A 46 -0.27 13.20 -13.33
CA SER A 46 0.10 14.33 -14.20
C SER A 46 -1.14 14.89 -14.88
N HIS A 47 -1.73 15.95 -14.31
CA HIS A 47 -2.91 16.63 -14.87
C HIS A 47 -2.89 18.11 -14.51
N PRO A 48 -3.23 19.05 -15.44
CA PRO A 48 -3.14 20.50 -15.19
C PRO A 48 -3.95 21.01 -14.00
N SER A 49 -5.08 20.36 -13.69
CA SER A 49 -5.99 20.75 -12.59
C SER A 49 -5.69 20.03 -11.28
N ILE A 50 -4.74 19.10 -11.23
CA ILE A 50 -4.41 18.32 -10.05
C ILE A 50 -3.08 18.78 -9.46
N VAL A 51 -3.04 18.90 -8.14
CA VAL A 51 -1.81 19.03 -7.37
C VAL A 51 -1.43 17.63 -6.89
N THR A 52 -0.19 17.26 -7.09
CA THR A 52 0.38 15.99 -6.66
C THR A 52 1.61 16.27 -5.80
N THR A 53 1.66 15.74 -4.59
CA THR A 53 2.78 15.89 -3.67
C THR A 53 3.16 14.52 -3.12
N GLN A 54 4.43 14.16 -3.17
CA GLN A 54 4.93 12.97 -2.49
C GLN A 54 4.93 13.22 -0.98
N VAL A 55 4.29 12.33 -0.22
CA VAL A 55 4.11 12.47 1.24
C VAL A 55 4.78 11.36 2.02
N ALA A 56 5.13 10.25 1.38
CA ALA A 56 5.83 9.15 2.03
C ALA A 56 6.54 8.25 0.99
N GLU A 57 7.38 7.38 1.51
CA GLU A 57 7.90 6.20 0.82
C GLU A 57 7.65 4.98 1.68
N GLU A 58 7.27 3.87 1.07
CA GLU A 58 6.92 2.64 1.76
C GLU A 58 7.87 1.51 1.35
N ALA A 59 8.64 0.98 2.30
CA ALA A 59 9.42 -0.22 2.08
C ALA A 59 8.50 -1.44 1.97
N LEU A 60 8.94 -2.42 1.23
CA LEU A 60 8.21 -3.66 0.99
C LEU A 60 8.91 -4.83 1.69
N VAL A 61 8.11 -5.71 2.24
CA VAL A 61 8.56 -6.92 2.93
C VAL A 61 7.74 -8.12 2.46
N VAL A 62 8.20 -9.30 2.78
CA VAL A 62 7.40 -10.52 2.64
C VAL A 62 6.98 -11.02 4.01
N VAL A 63 5.73 -11.49 4.09
CA VAL A 63 5.19 -12.14 5.29
C VAL A 63 4.65 -13.52 4.93
N TYR A 64 4.76 -14.44 5.88
CA TYR A 64 4.24 -15.81 5.81
C TYR A 64 3.97 -16.35 7.21
N ALA A 65 3.21 -17.43 7.32
CA ALA A 65 2.86 -18.03 8.60
C ALA A 65 4.12 -18.39 9.41
N LYS A 66 4.14 -18.12 10.71
CA LYS A 66 5.26 -18.47 11.62
C LYS A 66 5.60 -19.96 11.59
N ASN A 67 4.60 -20.81 11.34
CA ASN A 67 4.72 -22.26 11.24
C ASN A 67 4.74 -22.75 9.78
N HIS A 68 5.23 -21.92 8.85
CA HIS A 68 5.33 -22.30 7.44
C HIS A 68 6.13 -23.61 7.28
N PRO A 69 5.60 -24.61 6.53
CA PRO A 69 6.17 -25.97 6.55
C PRO A 69 7.57 -26.09 5.93
N ARG A 70 7.99 -25.13 5.11
CA ARG A 70 9.24 -25.18 4.35
C ARG A 70 10.19 -24.01 4.60
N LEU A 71 9.72 -22.97 5.29
CA LEU A 71 10.50 -21.75 5.54
C LEU A 71 10.78 -21.60 7.03
N GLY A 72 11.99 -21.18 7.34
CA GLY A 72 12.43 -20.89 8.71
C GLY A 72 12.47 -19.39 9.01
N SER A 73 13.47 -18.97 9.78
CA SER A 73 13.68 -17.57 10.19
C SER A 73 14.37 -16.72 9.13
N THR A 74 14.79 -17.28 8.02
CA THR A 74 15.42 -16.59 6.90
C THR A 74 14.78 -17.05 5.60
N LEU A 75 14.76 -16.17 4.60
CA LEU A 75 14.20 -16.46 3.29
C LEU A 75 15.27 -16.21 2.21
N SER A 76 15.68 -17.27 1.49
CA SER A 76 16.59 -17.12 0.37
C SER A 76 15.87 -16.70 -0.91
N PHE A 77 16.64 -16.23 -1.90
CA PHE A 77 16.13 -15.89 -3.22
C PHE A 77 15.43 -17.08 -3.89
N GLU A 78 16.06 -18.26 -3.84
CA GLU A 78 15.52 -19.50 -4.43
C GLU A 78 14.23 -19.91 -3.74
N GLN A 79 14.18 -19.85 -2.42
CA GLN A 79 12.99 -20.15 -1.63
C GLN A 79 11.84 -19.22 -1.99
N PHE A 80 12.11 -17.90 -2.09
CA PHE A 80 11.07 -16.92 -2.46
C PHE A 80 10.39 -17.26 -3.78
N PHE A 81 11.14 -17.61 -4.82
CA PHE A 81 10.57 -17.93 -6.14
C PHE A 81 10.05 -19.35 -6.28
N ALA A 82 10.51 -20.29 -5.42
CA ALA A 82 10.00 -21.65 -5.39
C ALA A 82 8.62 -21.75 -4.73
N GLU A 83 8.30 -20.84 -3.82
CA GLU A 83 7.03 -20.83 -3.10
C GLU A 83 5.89 -20.21 -3.91
N LYS A 84 4.67 -20.43 -3.43
CA LYS A 84 3.46 -19.84 -3.99
C LYS A 84 3.17 -18.50 -3.31
N HIS A 85 2.54 -17.59 -4.03
CA HIS A 85 2.31 -16.23 -3.58
C HIS A 85 0.85 -15.82 -3.61
N THR A 86 0.50 -14.90 -2.72
CA THR A 86 -0.65 -14.02 -2.89
C THR A 86 -0.28 -12.79 -3.73
N ALA A 87 -1.23 -12.17 -4.40
CA ALA A 87 -1.02 -10.92 -5.13
C ALA A 87 -2.27 -10.04 -5.13
N LEU A 88 -2.07 -8.72 -5.22
CA LEU A 88 -3.17 -7.80 -5.48
C LEU A 88 -3.73 -8.04 -6.89
N THR A 89 -5.06 -8.01 -7.00
CA THR A 89 -5.78 -8.19 -8.27
C THR A 89 -5.63 -6.98 -9.19
N SER A 90 -5.19 -5.84 -8.67
CA SER A 90 -5.10 -4.58 -9.39
C SER A 90 -4.37 -4.71 -10.72
N ARG A 91 -5.09 -4.44 -11.81
CA ARG A 91 -4.54 -4.41 -13.18
C ARG A 91 -3.50 -3.31 -13.34
N ARG A 92 -3.65 -2.20 -12.60
CA ARG A 92 -2.74 -1.04 -12.67
C ARG A 92 -1.49 -1.21 -11.80
N PHE A 93 -1.58 -1.93 -10.69
CA PHE A 93 -0.52 -1.94 -9.68
C PHE A 93 0.11 -3.31 -9.43
N GLY A 94 -0.56 -4.41 -9.74
CA GLY A 94 -0.10 -5.76 -9.41
C GLY A 94 1.32 -6.07 -9.90
N ASN A 95 1.44 -6.77 -11.02
CA ASN A 95 2.75 -7.15 -11.57
C ASN A 95 3.54 -5.97 -12.15
N TYR A 96 2.84 -4.94 -12.68
CA TYR A 96 3.51 -3.76 -13.25
C TYR A 96 4.27 -2.96 -12.17
N LEU A 97 3.63 -2.66 -11.04
CA LEU A 97 4.30 -1.94 -9.95
C LEU A 97 5.52 -2.72 -9.46
N PHE A 98 5.37 -4.03 -9.22
CA PHE A 98 6.48 -4.88 -8.81
C PHE A 98 7.64 -4.82 -9.80
N SER A 99 7.37 -4.98 -11.09
CA SER A 99 8.39 -4.94 -12.15
C SER A 99 9.05 -3.55 -12.26
N SER A 100 8.31 -2.47 -12.00
CA SER A 100 8.86 -1.11 -12.07
C SER A 100 9.74 -0.74 -10.87
N LEU A 101 9.68 -1.47 -9.77
CA LEU A 101 10.46 -1.22 -8.56
C LEU A 101 11.79 -1.97 -8.50
N VAL A 102 12.03 -2.90 -9.42
CA VAL A 102 13.26 -3.69 -9.48
C VAL A 102 14.05 -3.33 -10.74
N ASP A 103 15.38 -3.21 -10.60
CA ASP A 103 16.27 -2.88 -11.71
C ASP A 103 16.88 -4.12 -12.38
N GLN A 104 16.48 -5.31 -11.95
CA GLN A 104 16.93 -6.60 -12.47
C GLN A 104 15.76 -7.45 -12.98
N VAL A 105 16.04 -8.36 -13.90
CA VAL A 105 15.06 -9.33 -14.34
C VAL A 105 14.90 -10.40 -13.27
N LEU A 106 13.70 -10.49 -12.70
CA LEU A 106 13.37 -11.50 -11.69
C LEU A 106 12.55 -12.64 -12.31
N PRO A 107 12.68 -13.87 -11.77
CA PRO A 107 11.79 -14.96 -12.13
C PRO A 107 10.33 -14.61 -11.87
N ALA A 108 9.41 -15.18 -12.63
CA ALA A 108 7.98 -14.99 -12.43
C ALA A 108 7.55 -15.63 -11.11
N ARG A 109 6.78 -14.88 -10.30
CA ARG A 109 6.18 -15.40 -9.08
C ARG A 109 5.03 -16.35 -9.41
N ARG A 110 4.92 -17.42 -8.65
CA ARG A 110 3.82 -18.40 -8.76
C ARG A 110 2.60 -17.91 -7.97
N VAL A 111 1.83 -16.99 -8.54
CA VAL A 111 0.62 -16.45 -7.89
C VAL A 111 -0.46 -17.52 -7.83
N HIS A 112 -0.96 -17.79 -6.62
CA HIS A 112 -1.96 -18.82 -6.34
C HIS A 112 -3.28 -18.25 -5.81
N TYR A 113 -3.24 -17.07 -5.19
CA TYR A 113 -4.41 -16.37 -4.67
C TYR A 113 -4.29 -14.87 -4.96
N GLN A 114 -5.41 -14.27 -5.35
CA GLN A 114 -5.50 -12.83 -5.62
C GLN A 114 -6.67 -12.21 -4.87
N SER A 115 -6.49 -10.99 -4.40
CA SER A 115 -7.52 -10.18 -3.74
C SER A 115 -7.22 -8.69 -3.95
N GLU A 116 -8.25 -7.86 -3.90
CA GLU A 116 -8.12 -6.39 -3.90
C GLU A 116 -7.67 -5.85 -2.53
N SER A 117 -7.81 -6.63 -1.48
CA SER A 117 -7.48 -6.24 -0.11
C SER A 117 -6.15 -6.85 0.34
N MET A 118 -5.17 -5.99 0.64
CA MET A 118 -3.88 -6.42 1.19
C MET A 118 -4.07 -7.17 2.53
N LEU A 119 -5.02 -6.75 3.36
CA LEU A 119 -5.28 -7.43 4.63
C LEU A 119 -5.83 -8.86 4.40
N ASN A 120 -6.67 -9.06 3.38
CA ASN A 120 -7.13 -10.40 3.00
C ASN A 120 -5.96 -11.27 2.52
N LEU A 121 -5.02 -10.70 1.77
CA LEU A 121 -3.81 -11.42 1.33
C LEU A 121 -2.98 -11.88 2.52
N MET A 122 -2.76 -11.00 3.50
CA MET A 122 -2.02 -11.31 4.73
C MET A 122 -2.79 -12.36 5.58
N ALA A 123 -4.10 -12.19 5.74
CA ALA A 123 -4.92 -13.17 6.47
C ALA A 123 -4.89 -14.55 5.81
N THR A 124 -4.94 -14.61 4.46
CA THR A 124 -4.78 -15.87 3.73
C THR A 124 -3.40 -16.49 3.95
N ALA A 125 -2.33 -15.68 3.87
CA ALA A 125 -0.98 -16.15 4.13
C ALA A 125 -0.79 -16.70 5.56
N SER A 126 -1.56 -16.21 6.54
CA SER A 126 -1.46 -16.66 7.93
C SER A 126 -1.98 -18.08 8.17
N VAL A 127 -2.85 -18.58 7.30
CA VAL A 127 -3.50 -19.91 7.43
C VAL A 127 -3.17 -20.85 6.28
N THR A 128 -2.22 -20.47 5.42
CA THR A 128 -1.77 -21.26 4.27
C THR A 128 -0.24 -21.31 4.19
N ASP A 129 0.30 -21.99 3.18
CA ASP A 129 1.71 -21.98 2.82
C ASP A 129 2.05 -20.95 1.71
N LEU A 130 1.32 -19.83 1.67
CA LEU A 130 1.52 -18.76 0.69
C LEU A 130 2.36 -17.63 1.28
N LEU A 131 3.22 -17.05 0.44
CA LEU A 131 3.93 -15.82 0.76
C LEU A 131 3.08 -14.61 0.38
N CYS A 132 3.05 -13.60 1.23
CA CYS A 132 2.41 -12.33 0.93
C CYS A 132 3.46 -11.21 0.89
N PHE A 133 3.53 -10.53 -0.24
CA PHE A 133 4.34 -9.34 -0.45
C PHE A 133 3.52 -8.11 -0.05
N THR A 134 4.00 -7.31 0.91
CA THR A 134 3.19 -6.27 1.56
C THR A 134 4.02 -5.05 1.98
N PRO A 135 3.42 -3.86 2.10
CA PRO A 135 4.07 -2.72 2.73
C PRO A 135 4.51 -3.04 4.16
N LYS A 136 5.75 -2.62 4.51
CA LYS A 136 6.33 -2.87 5.82
C LYS A 136 5.46 -2.33 6.95
N ARG A 137 4.93 -1.12 6.82
CA ARG A 137 4.05 -0.50 7.82
C ARG A 137 2.81 -1.35 8.12
N LEU A 138 2.23 -1.95 7.08
CA LEU A 138 1.08 -2.83 7.26
C LEU A 138 1.49 -4.15 7.93
N ALA A 139 2.65 -4.70 7.56
CA ALA A 139 3.22 -5.87 8.22
C ALA A 139 3.48 -5.61 9.71
N ASP A 140 4.12 -4.50 10.06
CA ASP A 140 4.42 -4.12 11.45
C ASP A 140 3.14 -4.01 12.31
N MET A 141 2.04 -3.56 11.71
CA MET A 141 0.76 -3.38 12.41
C MET A 141 0.01 -4.70 12.63
N TRP A 142 0.11 -5.64 11.70
CA TRP A 142 -0.78 -6.81 11.64
C TRP A 142 -0.10 -8.15 11.75
N ALA A 143 1.19 -8.28 11.43
CA ALA A 143 1.84 -9.58 11.33
C ALA A 143 1.80 -10.36 12.66
N GLU A 144 2.05 -9.72 13.79
CA GLU A 144 1.97 -10.37 15.09
C GLU A 144 0.58 -10.89 15.39
N LYS A 145 -0.46 -10.08 15.16
CA LYS A 145 -1.87 -10.42 15.40
C LYS A 145 -2.35 -11.57 14.51
N LEU A 146 -1.78 -11.66 13.31
CA LEU A 146 -2.10 -12.72 12.35
C LEU A 146 -1.17 -13.94 12.45
N GLY A 147 -0.24 -13.96 13.40
CA GLY A 147 0.72 -15.07 13.53
C GLY A 147 1.68 -15.19 12.34
N LEU A 148 1.97 -14.06 11.68
CA LEU A 148 2.89 -13.99 10.56
C LEU A 148 4.32 -13.66 11.02
N GLN A 149 5.29 -14.15 10.28
CA GLN A 149 6.69 -13.75 10.32
C GLN A 149 6.93 -12.71 9.23
N ILE A 150 7.71 -11.67 9.56
CA ILE A 150 8.15 -10.64 8.62
C ILE A 150 9.58 -10.96 8.20
N GLN A 151 9.86 -10.92 6.91
CA GLN A 151 11.21 -11.06 6.36
C GLN A 151 11.49 -9.96 5.33
N PRO A 152 12.74 -9.50 5.23
CA PRO A 152 13.14 -8.67 4.11
C PRO A 152 13.01 -9.47 2.82
N LEU A 153 12.85 -8.76 1.72
CA LEU A 153 12.92 -9.39 0.40
C LEU A 153 14.35 -9.83 0.12
N PRO A 154 14.56 -11.03 -0.47
CA PRO A 154 15.90 -11.56 -0.73
C PRO A 154 16.52 -10.98 -2.02
N PHE A 155 16.13 -9.76 -2.40
CA PHE A 155 16.66 -9.00 -3.55
C PHE A 155 16.41 -7.50 -3.32
N GLU A 156 17.16 -6.68 -4.03
CA GLU A 156 16.99 -5.24 -3.96
C GLU A 156 15.72 -4.78 -4.66
N ILE A 157 14.96 -3.92 -4.00
CA ILE A 157 13.74 -3.31 -4.50
C ILE A 157 13.63 -1.88 -3.99
N ARG A 158 13.20 -0.98 -4.87
CA ARG A 158 12.94 0.40 -4.48
C ARG A 158 11.69 0.51 -3.60
N SER A 159 11.68 1.49 -2.70
CA SER A 159 10.49 1.85 -1.94
C SER A 159 9.36 2.31 -2.87
N VAL A 160 8.12 2.09 -2.45
CA VAL A 160 6.93 2.58 -3.15
C VAL A 160 6.65 4.01 -2.67
N PRO A 161 6.71 5.01 -3.55
CA PRO A 161 6.31 6.36 -3.18
C PRO A 161 4.80 6.42 -2.93
N THR A 162 4.38 7.25 -1.99
CA THR A 162 2.98 7.60 -1.78
C THR A 162 2.77 9.06 -2.11
N PHE A 163 1.92 9.31 -3.08
CA PHE A 163 1.52 10.65 -3.50
C PHE A 163 0.15 10.99 -2.95
N MET A 164 0.00 12.20 -2.45
CA MET A 164 -1.28 12.78 -2.10
C MET A 164 -1.69 13.77 -3.20
N CYS A 165 -2.89 13.60 -3.72
CA CYS A 165 -3.39 14.34 -4.86
C CYS A 165 -4.73 14.98 -4.55
N TRP A 166 -4.94 16.23 -5.01
CA TRP A 166 -6.21 16.96 -4.88
C TRP A 166 -6.42 17.91 -6.04
N HIS A 167 -7.66 18.33 -6.24
CA HIS A 167 -7.98 19.32 -7.28
C HIS A 167 -7.52 20.73 -6.88
N LYS A 168 -6.91 21.49 -7.79
CA LYS A 168 -6.38 22.85 -7.55
C LYS A 168 -7.42 23.81 -6.97
N ALA A 169 -8.69 23.71 -7.38
CA ALA A 169 -9.76 24.54 -6.84
C ALA A 169 -9.97 24.36 -5.32
N LYS A 170 -9.50 23.25 -4.75
CA LYS A 170 -9.55 22.94 -3.31
C LYS A 170 -8.26 23.28 -2.56
N GLN A 171 -7.30 23.94 -3.23
CA GLN A 171 -6.00 24.28 -2.64
C GLN A 171 -6.12 25.12 -1.36
N GLN A 172 -7.08 26.04 -1.31
CA GLN A 172 -7.30 26.95 -0.19
C GLN A 172 -8.45 26.53 0.74
N ASP A 173 -9.04 25.36 0.54
CA ASP A 173 -10.06 24.82 1.43
C ASP A 173 -9.44 24.46 2.78
N LYS A 174 -9.88 25.17 3.84
CA LYS A 174 -9.29 25.04 5.19
C LYS A 174 -9.46 23.64 5.77
N GLY A 175 -10.60 22.99 5.51
CA GLY A 175 -10.84 21.61 5.97
C GLY A 175 -9.90 20.62 5.30
N LEU A 176 -9.69 20.77 3.98
CA LEU A 176 -8.76 19.91 3.25
C LEU A 176 -7.29 20.22 3.54
N ILE A 177 -6.92 21.47 3.82
CA ILE A 177 -5.58 21.80 4.31
C ILE A 177 -5.32 21.05 5.60
N TRP A 178 -6.22 21.20 6.58
CA TRP A 178 -6.11 20.50 7.86
C TRP A 178 -6.03 18.97 7.68
N LEU A 179 -6.88 18.38 6.83
CA LEU A 179 -6.85 16.93 6.59
C LEU A 179 -5.51 16.46 5.97
N ARG A 180 -4.96 17.22 5.01
CA ARG A 180 -3.66 16.94 4.40
C ARG A 180 -2.55 16.95 5.46
N GLU A 181 -2.54 17.96 6.31
CA GLU A 181 -1.57 18.07 7.43
C GLU A 181 -1.68 16.89 8.40
N GLN A 182 -2.91 16.42 8.70
CA GLN A 182 -3.09 15.25 9.56
C GLN A 182 -2.55 13.96 8.90
N ILE A 183 -2.79 13.78 7.60
CA ILE A 183 -2.27 12.63 6.84
C ILE A 183 -0.75 12.67 6.80
N GLU A 184 -0.15 13.81 6.45
CA GLU A 184 1.30 13.99 6.43
C GLU A 184 1.94 13.73 7.79
N ALA A 185 1.38 14.28 8.87
CA ALA A 185 1.88 14.06 10.22
C ALA A 185 1.87 12.58 10.63
N ILE A 186 0.85 11.80 10.22
CA ILE A 186 0.77 10.37 10.52
C ILE A 186 1.78 9.57 9.67
N LEU A 187 1.95 9.97 8.41
CA LEU A 187 2.90 9.31 7.53
C LEU A 187 4.35 9.60 7.92
N CYS A 188 4.64 10.83 8.38
CA CYS A 188 5.96 11.22 8.88
C CYS A 188 6.26 10.67 10.29
N ALA A 189 5.26 10.53 11.17
CA ALA A 189 5.45 10.07 12.55
C ALA A 189 5.87 8.59 12.66
N ASN A 190 5.77 7.83 11.58
CA ASN A 190 6.33 6.49 11.47
C ASN A 190 7.36 6.44 10.34
N PRO A 191 8.51 7.13 10.46
CA PRO A 191 9.61 6.90 9.55
C PRO A 191 10.01 5.44 9.70
N GLN A 192 10.10 4.74 8.60
CA GLN A 192 10.58 3.37 8.61
C GLN A 192 12.01 3.40 9.16
N SER A 193 12.21 2.76 10.29
CA SER A 193 13.56 2.44 10.73
C SER A 193 14.20 1.60 9.63
N ILE A 194 15.21 2.17 9.01
CA ILE A 194 16.14 1.50 8.09
C ILE A 194 16.79 0.33 8.80
#